data_5157088ee53a5a5489fbe713ba45a3da
#
_entry.id   5157088ee53a5a5489fbe713ba45a3da
#
_cell.length_a   1.000
_cell.length_b   1.000
_cell.length_c   1.000
_cell.angle_alpha   90.00
_cell.angle_beta   90.00
_cell.angle_gamma   90.00
#
_symmetry.space_group_name_H-M   'P 1'
#
loop_
_entity.id
_entity.type
_entity.pdbx_description
1 polymer ?
#
loop_
_entity_poly.entity_id
_entity_poly.type
_entity_poly.pdbx_seq_one_letter_code
_entity_poly.pdbx_strand_id
1 'polypeptide(L)'
;MPSYLVTGGSGQLGRCFHAVINQFSEINLFFASRSEVDITRSETIANFYSKNSFDGIINCAAYTNVDQAEKEEESVLKINTEGLQNLIDFAENKDLSIIHFSTDYVFDGQATEPYPEEVVTNPIGIYGESKSQGEIRLSKSSCKNATIRTSWLFSPFGENFVKTIASLAKEKPELNVVDDQWGSPTYGIDLARTILRLISTNKIYTFPILHYANQGVCSWKEFAEAIVNKLEHKTTIQGIPTSAYPTLAKRPKYSILDAGRIEKELQIEIPTWQESLKKCIQILKSDGSL
;
A
#
# COMPACT_ATOMS: atom_id res chain seq x y z
N MET A 1 15.18 7.32 -20.84
CA MET A 1 13.85 6.94 -20.33
C MET A 1 14.07 6.08 -19.10
N PRO A 2 13.73 6.55 -17.89
CA PRO A 2 13.97 5.78 -16.69
C PRO A 2 13.16 4.48 -16.72
N SER A 3 13.78 3.42 -16.26
CA SER A 3 13.22 2.07 -16.25
C SER A 3 13.23 1.47 -14.84
N TYR A 4 12.17 0.79 -14.45
CA TYR A 4 12.03 0.24 -13.11
C TYR A 4 11.57 -1.21 -13.12
N LEU A 5 12.14 -2.02 -12.25
CA LEU A 5 11.58 -3.32 -11.88
C LEU A 5 10.43 -3.09 -10.87
N VAL A 6 9.24 -3.59 -11.16
CA VAL A 6 8.12 -3.66 -10.20
C VAL A 6 8.07 -5.07 -9.62
N THR A 7 8.56 -5.24 -8.39
CA THR A 7 8.44 -6.52 -7.68
C THR A 7 7.00 -6.71 -7.19
N GLY A 8 6.56 -7.95 -7.02
CA GLY A 8 5.15 -8.19 -6.67
C GLY A 8 4.18 -7.70 -7.75
N GLY A 9 4.59 -7.70 -9.02
CA GLY A 9 3.84 -7.19 -10.17
C GLY A 9 2.46 -7.80 -10.36
N SER A 10 2.25 -9.05 -9.93
CA SER A 10 0.95 -9.74 -9.94
C SER A 10 0.07 -9.43 -8.72
N GLY A 11 0.61 -8.78 -7.69
CA GLY A 11 -0.12 -8.36 -6.49
C GLY A 11 -1.04 -7.15 -6.72
N GLN A 12 -1.78 -6.77 -5.68
CA GLN A 12 -2.76 -5.68 -5.77
C GLN A 12 -2.14 -4.37 -6.28
N LEU A 13 -1.07 -3.87 -5.64
CA LEU A 13 -0.45 -2.60 -6.02
C LEU A 13 0.31 -2.70 -7.35
N GLY A 14 1.02 -3.81 -7.61
CA GLY A 14 1.70 -4.05 -8.89
C GLY A 14 0.73 -3.98 -10.08
N ARG A 15 -0.46 -4.57 -9.95
CA ARG A 15 -1.53 -4.48 -10.96
C ARG A 15 -2.08 -3.06 -11.11
N CYS A 16 -2.07 -2.24 -10.04
CA CYS A 16 -2.44 -0.82 -10.15
C CYS A 16 -1.42 -0.05 -11.01
N PHE A 17 -0.12 -0.30 -10.84
CA PHE A 17 0.91 0.27 -11.73
C PHE A 17 0.72 -0.17 -13.17
N HIS A 18 0.43 -1.45 -13.39
CA HIS A 18 0.17 -1.96 -14.75
C HIS A 18 -1.03 -1.27 -15.42
N ALA A 19 -2.07 -0.96 -14.64
CA ALA A 19 -3.28 -0.31 -15.16
C ALA A 19 -3.06 1.15 -15.59
N VAL A 20 -2.02 1.83 -15.10
CA VAL A 20 -1.79 3.27 -15.37
C VAL A 20 -0.54 3.59 -16.18
N ILE A 21 0.38 2.64 -16.36
CA ILE A 21 1.68 2.91 -17.00
C ILE A 21 1.54 3.48 -18.43
N ASN A 22 0.52 3.10 -19.16
CA ASN A 22 0.28 3.61 -20.53
C ASN A 22 0.01 5.13 -20.58
N GLN A 23 -0.22 5.78 -19.42
CA GLN A 23 -0.35 7.23 -19.30
C GLN A 23 1.01 7.95 -19.16
N PHE A 24 2.11 7.20 -19.04
CA PHE A 24 3.47 7.69 -18.75
C PHE A 24 4.46 7.08 -19.75
N SER A 25 4.37 7.50 -21.02
CA SER A 25 5.20 6.96 -22.11
C SER A 25 6.71 7.19 -21.92
N GLU A 26 7.09 8.10 -21.04
CA GLU A 26 8.48 8.41 -20.69
C GLU A 26 9.07 7.49 -19.60
N ILE A 27 8.30 6.54 -19.03
CA ILE A 27 8.76 5.58 -18.02
C ILE A 27 8.57 4.17 -18.56
N ASN A 28 9.55 3.30 -18.34
CA ASN A 28 9.43 1.87 -18.64
C ASN A 28 9.32 1.05 -17.35
N LEU A 29 8.37 0.13 -17.28
CA LEU A 29 8.20 -0.77 -16.12
C LEU A 29 8.32 -2.24 -16.54
N PHE A 30 9.18 -2.97 -15.84
CA PHE A 30 9.30 -4.43 -15.92
C PHE A 30 8.56 -5.05 -14.74
N PHE A 31 7.42 -5.67 -14.98
CA PHE A 31 6.62 -6.30 -13.93
C PHE A 31 7.10 -7.73 -13.70
N ALA A 32 7.47 -8.03 -12.46
CA ALA A 32 7.86 -9.38 -12.07
C ALA A 32 6.90 -9.96 -11.04
N SER A 33 6.41 -11.15 -11.31
CA SER A 33 5.70 -12.00 -10.35
C SER A 33 6.66 -12.57 -9.31
N ARG A 34 6.14 -13.13 -8.21
CA ARG A 34 6.98 -13.80 -7.20
C ARG A 34 7.78 -14.98 -7.78
N SER A 35 7.25 -15.69 -8.79
CA SER A 35 7.94 -16.80 -9.43
C SER A 35 9.14 -16.35 -10.30
N GLU A 36 9.13 -15.09 -10.77
CA GLU A 36 10.21 -14.51 -11.55
C GLU A 36 11.24 -13.80 -10.68
N VAL A 37 10.76 -13.03 -9.69
CA VAL A 37 11.60 -12.34 -8.69
C VAL A 37 11.02 -12.58 -7.30
N ASP A 38 11.61 -13.53 -6.58
CA ASP A 38 11.38 -13.73 -5.15
C ASP A 38 12.43 -12.89 -4.40
N ILE A 39 11.99 -11.81 -3.77
CA ILE A 39 12.88 -10.88 -3.06
C ILE A 39 13.65 -11.54 -1.91
N THR A 40 13.21 -12.70 -1.40
CA THR A 40 13.93 -13.47 -0.37
C THR A 40 15.11 -14.27 -0.94
N ARG A 41 15.31 -14.23 -2.27
CA ARG A 41 16.34 -14.99 -3.00
C ARG A 41 17.08 -14.05 -3.95
N SER A 42 18.24 -13.56 -3.54
CA SER A 42 19.04 -12.57 -4.27
C SER A 42 19.40 -12.99 -5.70
N GLU A 43 19.60 -14.31 -5.94
CA GLU A 43 19.88 -14.82 -7.27
C GLU A 43 18.75 -14.60 -8.28
N THR A 44 17.48 -14.53 -7.83
CA THR A 44 16.34 -14.27 -8.74
C THR A 44 16.35 -12.82 -9.22
N ILE A 45 16.75 -11.88 -8.37
CA ILE A 45 16.89 -10.46 -8.70
C ILE A 45 18.00 -10.29 -9.74
N ALA A 46 19.18 -10.89 -9.51
CA ALA A 46 20.31 -10.82 -10.42
C ALA A 46 20.00 -11.45 -11.79
N ASN A 47 19.31 -12.60 -11.81
CA ASN A 47 18.89 -13.28 -13.02
C ASN A 47 17.87 -12.45 -13.82
N PHE A 48 16.97 -11.76 -13.17
CA PHE A 48 16.01 -10.89 -13.84
C PHE A 48 16.69 -9.66 -14.42
N TYR A 49 17.61 -9.03 -13.67
CA TYR A 49 18.39 -7.88 -14.11
C TYR A 49 19.27 -8.19 -15.33
N SER A 50 19.86 -9.37 -15.40
CA SER A 50 20.71 -9.77 -16.53
C SER A 50 19.96 -9.81 -17.88
N LYS A 51 18.63 -9.98 -17.84
CA LYS A 51 17.74 -10.02 -18.99
C LYS A 51 17.06 -8.68 -19.27
N ASN A 52 16.85 -7.89 -18.22
CA ASN A 52 16.06 -6.66 -18.24
C ASN A 52 16.81 -5.60 -17.43
N SER A 53 17.75 -4.89 -18.05
CA SER A 53 18.44 -3.79 -17.37
C SER A 53 17.45 -2.67 -17.00
N PHE A 54 17.53 -2.18 -15.74
CA PHE A 54 16.67 -1.12 -15.22
C PHE A 54 17.45 -0.19 -14.27
N ASP A 55 16.93 1.02 -14.06
CA ASP A 55 17.59 2.09 -13.30
C ASP A 55 17.12 2.13 -11.83
N GLY A 56 16.05 1.41 -11.50
CA GLY A 56 15.52 1.39 -10.14
C GLY A 56 14.51 0.29 -9.89
N ILE A 57 14.06 0.19 -8.65
CA ILE A 57 13.15 -0.83 -8.17
C ILE A 57 11.94 -0.14 -7.52
N ILE A 58 10.73 -0.52 -7.92
CA ILE A 58 9.47 -0.21 -7.23
C ILE A 58 9.06 -1.48 -6.48
N ASN A 59 9.31 -1.51 -5.17
CA ASN A 59 9.07 -2.71 -4.37
C ASN A 59 7.62 -2.77 -3.87
N CYS A 60 6.76 -3.47 -4.62
CA CYS A 60 5.39 -3.81 -4.22
C CYS A 60 5.28 -5.20 -3.55
N ALA A 61 6.37 -5.96 -3.48
CA ALA A 61 6.37 -7.26 -2.82
C ALA A 61 6.39 -7.09 -1.29
N ALA A 62 5.44 -7.71 -0.62
CA ALA A 62 5.36 -7.72 0.85
C ALA A 62 4.51 -8.88 1.35
N TYR A 63 4.73 -9.29 2.60
CA TYR A 63 3.77 -10.05 3.38
C TYR A 63 2.76 -9.04 3.97
N THR A 64 1.46 -9.21 3.69
CA THR A 64 0.41 -8.22 4.03
C THR A 64 -0.76 -8.78 4.84
N ASN A 65 -0.76 -10.07 5.18
CA ASN A 65 -1.78 -10.65 6.03
C ASN A 65 -1.50 -10.30 7.50
N VAL A 66 -2.12 -9.22 7.97
CA VAL A 66 -1.87 -8.63 9.29
C VAL A 66 -2.15 -9.59 10.43
N ASP A 67 -3.27 -10.34 10.38
CA ASP A 67 -3.62 -11.29 11.46
C ASP A 67 -2.73 -12.54 11.44
N GLN A 68 -2.42 -13.05 10.25
CA GLN A 68 -1.55 -14.22 10.14
C GLN A 68 -0.09 -13.88 10.50
N ALA A 69 0.32 -12.62 10.36
CA ALA A 69 1.64 -12.15 10.75
C ALA A 69 1.97 -12.47 12.22
N GLU A 70 0.98 -12.40 13.11
CA GLU A 70 1.17 -12.71 14.54
C GLU A 70 1.52 -14.19 14.81
N LYS A 71 1.30 -15.08 13.81
CA LYS A 71 1.63 -16.51 13.89
C LYS A 71 2.85 -16.89 13.05
N GLU A 72 3.18 -16.10 12.05
CA GLU A 72 4.18 -16.40 11.03
C GLU A 72 5.33 -15.38 11.04
N GLU A 73 5.74 -14.93 12.23
CA GLU A 73 6.74 -13.86 12.41
C GLU A 73 8.01 -14.08 11.57
N GLU A 74 8.56 -15.30 11.55
CA GLU A 74 9.74 -15.64 10.74
C GLU A 74 9.52 -15.37 9.25
N SER A 75 8.37 -15.80 8.72
CA SER A 75 8.02 -15.58 7.31
C SER A 75 7.82 -14.09 7.00
N VAL A 76 7.23 -13.36 7.93
CA VAL A 76 6.99 -11.91 7.81
C VAL A 76 8.31 -11.15 7.77
N LEU A 77 9.21 -11.41 8.72
CA LEU A 77 10.55 -10.79 8.78
C LEU A 77 11.38 -11.17 7.55
N LYS A 78 11.34 -12.43 7.13
CA LYS A 78 12.04 -12.90 5.93
C LYS A 78 11.63 -12.14 4.67
N ILE A 79 10.32 -11.83 4.51
CA ILE A 79 9.82 -11.13 3.32
C ILE A 79 10.00 -9.61 3.48
N ASN A 80 9.48 -9.03 4.56
CA ASN A 80 9.38 -7.57 4.69
C ASN A 80 10.70 -6.91 5.08
N THR A 81 11.58 -7.63 5.76
CA THR A 81 12.84 -7.08 6.29
C THR A 81 14.05 -7.62 5.53
N GLU A 82 14.22 -8.95 5.46
CA GLU A 82 15.38 -9.57 4.77
C GLU A 82 15.22 -9.47 3.25
N GLY A 83 14.02 -9.69 2.72
CA GLY A 83 13.75 -9.54 1.30
C GLY A 83 14.01 -8.11 0.81
N LEU A 84 13.65 -7.10 1.62
CA LEU A 84 14.00 -5.71 1.30
C LEU A 84 15.53 -5.49 1.40
N GLN A 85 16.22 -6.12 2.36
CA GLN A 85 17.70 -6.04 2.44
C GLN A 85 18.36 -6.59 1.18
N ASN A 86 17.88 -7.71 0.63
CA ASN A 86 18.40 -8.25 -0.63
C ASN A 86 18.24 -7.27 -1.80
N LEU A 87 17.10 -6.51 -1.83
CA LEU A 87 16.91 -5.45 -2.83
C LEU A 87 17.86 -4.28 -2.61
N ILE A 88 18.10 -3.89 -1.35
CA ILE A 88 19.04 -2.82 -0.98
C ILE A 88 20.47 -3.20 -1.42
N ASP A 89 20.94 -4.37 -1.02
CA ASP A 89 22.28 -4.85 -1.35
C ASP A 89 22.49 -4.92 -2.88
N PHE A 90 21.46 -5.37 -3.60
CA PHE A 90 21.51 -5.41 -5.05
C PHE A 90 21.54 -3.99 -5.67
N ALA A 91 20.71 -3.08 -5.15
CA ALA A 91 20.64 -1.71 -5.63
C ALA A 91 21.95 -0.94 -5.39
N GLU A 92 22.57 -1.09 -4.22
CA GLU A 92 23.87 -0.49 -3.91
C GLU A 92 24.97 -1.01 -4.84
N ASN A 93 25.01 -2.33 -5.10
CA ASN A 93 25.99 -2.94 -6.01
C ASN A 93 25.82 -2.53 -7.48
N LYS A 94 24.65 -2.05 -7.89
CA LYS A 94 24.32 -1.70 -9.27
C LYS A 94 24.02 -0.22 -9.47
N ASP A 95 24.15 0.61 -8.42
CA ASP A 95 23.82 2.05 -8.43
C ASP A 95 22.36 2.31 -8.88
N LEU A 96 21.43 1.51 -8.33
CA LEU A 96 20.00 1.62 -8.63
C LEU A 96 19.29 2.39 -7.52
N SER A 97 18.12 2.94 -7.87
CA SER A 97 17.25 3.58 -6.88
C SER A 97 16.15 2.61 -6.38
N ILE A 98 15.59 2.88 -5.18
CA ILE A 98 14.49 2.10 -4.61
C ILE A 98 13.32 3.01 -4.22
N ILE A 99 12.10 2.61 -4.62
CA ILE A 99 10.84 3.13 -4.09
C ILE A 99 10.18 1.98 -3.33
N HIS A 100 9.98 2.16 -2.02
CA HIS A 100 9.44 1.12 -1.14
C HIS A 100 8.10 1.55 -0.54
N PHE A 101 7.13 0.62 -0.51
CA PHE A 101 5.84 0.87 0.13
C PHE A 101 5.84 0.34 1.56
N SER A 102 5.49 1.21 2.50
CA SER A 102 5.28 0.92 3.91
C SER A 102 3.81 1.12 4.29
N THR A 103 3.51 1.20 5.57
CA THR A 103 2.16 1.15 6.12
C THR A 103 1.97 2.15 7.27
N ASP A 104 0.72 2.53 7.52
CA ASP A 104 0.27 3.21 8.72
C ASP A 104 0.42 2.38 10.01
N TYR A 105 0.50 1.05 9.91
CA TYR A 105 0.74 0.14 11.03
C TYR A 105 2.14 0.28 11.69
N VAL A 106 3.02 1.12 11.13
CA VAL A 106 4.27 1.50 11.80
C VAL A 106 4.05 2.41 13.00
N PHE A 107 2.83 2.92 13.20
CA PHE A 107 2.45 3.78 14.31
C PHE A 107 1.61 3.05 15.36
N ASP A 108 1.60 3.58 16.59
CA ASP A 108 0.90 2.97 17.73
C ASP A 108 -0.62 3.22 17.78
N GLY A 109 -1.11 4.14 16.98
CA GLY A 109 -2.54 4.48 16.91
C GLY A 109 -3.05 5.33 18.07
N GLN A 110 -2.18 6.03 18.81
CA GLN A 110 -2.53 6.87 19.97
C GLN A 110 -2.62 8.36 19.64
N ALA A 111 -2.31 8.77 18.41
CA ALA A 111 -2.41 10.17 18.01
C ALA A 111 -3.88 10.64 17.96
N THR A 112 -4.07 11.94 18.09
CA THR A 112 -5.36 12.64 17.96
C THR A 112 -5.40 13.54 16.71
N GLU A 113 -4.27 13.65 16.01
CA GLU A 113 -4.10 14.39 14.76
C GLU A 113 -3.36 13.52 13.74
N PRO A 114 -3.47 13.79 12.43
CA PRO A 114 -2.78 13.00 11.41
C PRO A 114 -1.28 12.88 11.68
N TYR A 115 -0.73 11.68 11.53
CA TYR A 115 0.69 11.42 11.70
C TYR A 115 1.50 12.09 10.60
N PRO A 116 2.38 13.06 10.89
CA PRO A 116 3.36 13.56 9.93
C PRO A 116 4.50 12.56 9.73
N GLU A 117 5.27 12.74 8.65
CA GLU A 117 6.31 11.79 8.24
C GLU A 117 7.49 11.70 9.23
N GLU A 118 7.72 12.73 10.05
CA GLU A 118 8.81 12.81 11.03
C GLU A 118 8.56 12.02 12.31
N VAL A 119 7.32 11.60 12.55
CA VAL A 119 7.01 10.84 13.77
C VAL A 119 7.77 9.52 13.78
N VAL A 120 8.45 9.27 14.89
CA VAL A 120 9.16 8.01 15.12
C VAL A 120 8.16 6.85 15.13
N THR A 121 8.48 5.80 14.40
CA THR A 121 7.64 4.60 14.34
C THR A 121 7.59 3.89 15.68
N ASN A 122 6.40 3.41 16.08
CA ASN A 122 6.14 2.66 17.30
C ASN A 122 5.05 1.60 17.04
N PRO A 123 5.35 0.55 16.26
CA PRO A 123 4.37 -0.45 15.85
C PRO A 123 3.85 -1.28 17.03
N ILE A 124 2.60 -1.73 16.95
CA ILE A 124 1.93 -2.51 18.01
C ILE A 124 1.69 -3.98 17.61
N GLY A 125 2.19 -4.43 16.48
CA GLY A 125 2.06 -5.79 15.96
C GLY A 125 3.18 -6.16 15.01
N ILE A 126 3.35 -7.45 14.76
CA ILE A 126 4.47 -8.03 13.98
C ILE A 126 4.53 -7.46 12.54
N TYR A 127 3.37 -7.30 11.88
CA TYR A 127 3.34 -6.71 10.54
C TYR A 127 3.95 -5.30 10.52
N GLY A 128 3.45 -4.42 11.40
CA GLY A 128 3.95 -3.04 11.53
C GLY A 128 5.44 -3.01 11.87
N GLU A 129 5.88 -3.86 12.79
CA GLU A 129 7.28 -3.98 13.18
C GLU A 129 8.18 -4.38 12.01
N SER A 130 7.80 -5.40 11.25
CA SER A 130 8.56 -5.85 10.08
C SER A 130 8.72 -4.76 9.02
N LYS A 131 7.67 -3.95 8.80
CA LYS A 131 7.71 -2.82 7.87
C LYS A 131 8.60 -1.69 8.40
N SER A 132 8.48 -1.36 9.70
CA SER A 132 9.33 -0.36 10.36
C SER A 132 10.82 -0.75 10.31
N GLN A 133 11.15 -2.01 10.58
CA GLN A 133 12.52 -2.51 10.44
C GLN A 133 13.03 -2.38 8.98
N GLY A 134 12.17 -2.64 8.00
CA GLY A 134 12.49 -2.42 6.59
C GLY A 134 12.79 -0.95 6.27
N GLU A 135 11.98 -0.01 6.77
CA GLU A 135 12.22 1.43 6.64
C GLU A 135 13.58 1.84 7.23
N ILE A 136 13.92 1.34 8.43
CA ILE A 136 15.20 1.61 9.11
C ILE A 136 16.38 1.10 8.28
N ARG A 137 16.29 -0.08 7.67
CA ARG A 137 17.35 -0.60 6.79
C ARG A 137 17.51 0.25 5.54
N LEU A 138 16.39 0.59 4.88
CA LEU A 138 16.43 1.41 3.68
C LEU A 138 16.96 2.82 3.94
N SER A 139 16.61 3.45 5.08
CA SER A 139 17.11 4.77 5.45
C SER A 139 18.61 4.83 5.72
N LYS A 140 19.24 3.68 6.04
CA LYS A 140 20.70 3.55 6.27
C LYS A 140 21.46 3.19 5.00
N SER A 141 20.78 2.86 3.91
CA SER A 141 21.40 2.48 2.66
C SER A 141 22.02 3.68 1.94
N SER A 142 23.02 3.42 1.12
CA SER A 142 23.66 4.42 0.25
C SER A 142 22.88 4.64 -1.06
N CYS A 143 21.94 3.76 -1.41
CA CYS A 143 21.17 3.89 -2.64
C CYS A 143 20.16 5.03 -2.55
N LYS A 144 19.90 5.70 -3.67
CA LYS A 144 18.83 6.70 -3.78
C LYS A 144 17.48 6.04 -3.52
N ASN A 145 16.75 6.50 -2.51
CA ASN A 145 15.53 5.81 -2.11
C ASN A 145 14.40 6.75 -1.69
N ALA A 146 13.17 6.22 -1.69
CA ALA A 146 11.99 6.83 -1.11
C ALA A 146 11.10 5.76 -0.49
N THR A 147 10.66 5.99 0.74
CA THR A 147 9.64 5.19 1.43
C THR A 147 8.29 5.87 1.33
N ILE A 148 7.28 5.14 0.88
CA ILE A 148 5.90 5.62 0.77
C ILE A 148 5.06 4.87 1.81
N ARG A 149 4.64 5.53 2.89
CA ARG A 149 3.68 4.98 3.83
C ARG A 149 2.27 5.20 3.30
N THR A 150 1.46 4.17 3.33
CA THR A 150 0.07 4.21 2.88
C THR A 150 -0.84 3.42 3.82
N SER A 151 -2.15 3.60 3.72
CA SER A 151 -3.14 2.98 4.60
C SER A 151 -4.33 2.43 3.83
N TRP A 152 -5.00 1.40 4.34
CA TRP A 152 -6.30 0.89 3.88
C TRP A 152 -6.41 0.75 2.36
N LEU A 153 -5.41 0.11 1.75
CA LEU A 153 -5.29 0.00 0.29
C LEU A 153 -6.46 -0.80 -0.31
N PHE A 154 -7.17 -0.19 -1.25
CA PHE A 154 -8.20 -0.83 -2.03
C PHE A 154 -8.01 -0.60 -3.54
N SER A 155 -8.52 -1.51 -4.35
CA SER A 155 -8.48 -1.42 -5.81
C SER A 155 -9.43 -2.45 -6.45
N PRO A 156 -9.64 -2.43 -7.77
CA PRO A 156 -10.33 -3.52 -8.47
C PRO A 156 -9.57 -4.84 -8.43
N PHE A 157 -8.28 -4.82 -8.06
CA PHE A 157 -7.37 -5.96 -8.11
C PHE A 157 -7.14 -6.57 -6.73
N GLY A 158 -6.82 -7.87 -6.71
CA GLY A 158 -6.51 -8.59 -5.48
C GLY A 158 -7.67 -8.67 -4.48
N GLU A 159 -7.38 -9.14 -3.27
CA GLU A 159 -8.31 -9.16 -2.15
C GLU A 159 -8.19 -7.86 -1.36
N ASN A 160 -9.31 -7.25 -1.00
CA ASN A 160 -9.35 -6.02 -0.22
C ASN A 160 -10.74 -5.78 0.39
N PHE A 161 -10.83 -4.83 1.31
CA PHE A 161 -12.05 -4.56 2.06
C PHE A 161 -13.26 -4.23 1.17
N VAL A 162 -13.08 -3.47 0.06
CA VAL A 162 -14.17 -3.14 -0.88
C VAL A 162 -14.78 -4.39 -1.47
N LYS A 163 -13.97 -5.33 -1.95
CA LYS A 163 -14.44 -6.58 -2.53
C LYS A 163 -15.05 -7.51 -1.48
N THR A 164 -14.49 -7.54 -0.28
CA THR A 164 -15.03 -8.33 0.84
C THR A 164 -16.43 -7.83 1.22
N ILE A 165 -16.61 -6.52 1.44
CA ILE A 165 -17.92 -5.96 1.78
C ILE A 165 -18.91 -6.16 0.62
N ALA A 166 -18.49 -5.95 -0.62
CA ALA A 166 -19.33 -6.14 -1.80
C ALA A 166 -19.83 -7.60 -1.91
N SER A 167 -18.98 -8.58 -1.66
CA SER A 167 -19.37 -9.99 -1.66
C SER A 167 -20.34 -10.32 -0.53
N LEU A 168 -20.02 -9.89 0.70
CA LEU A 168 -20.87 -10.17 1.87
C LEU A 168 -22.24 -9.49 1.77
N ALA A 169 -22.31 -8.30 1.20
CA ALA A 169 -23.55 -7.57 1.04
C ALA A 169 -24.54 -8.19 0.05
N LYS A 170 -24.06 -9.07 -0.84
CA LYS A 170 -24.95 -9.87 -1.71
C LYS A 170 -25.68 -10.97 -0.95
N GLU A 171 -25.06 -11.49 0.09
CA GLU A 171 -25.50 -12.69 0.79
C GLU A 171 -26.21 -12.37 2.11
N LYS A 172 -25.88 -11.25 2.76
CA LYS A 172 -26.30 -10.93 4.12
C LYS A 172 -27.11 -9.64 4.16
N PRO A 173 -28.28 -9.65 4.85
CA PRO A 173 -29.07 -8.43 5.04
C PRO A 173 -28.44 -7.45 6.03
N GLU A 174 -27.52 -7.92 6.88
CA GLU A 174 -26.84 -7.13 7.90
C GLU A 174 -25.37 -7.57 8.04
N LEU A 175 -24.48 -6.60 8.25
CA LEU A 175 -23.05 -6.82 8.51
C LEU A 175 -22.62 -6.00 9.73
N ASN A 176 -21.90 -6.66 10.65
CA ASN A 176 -21.25 -6.01 11.78
C ASN A 176 -19.85 -5.54 11.36
N VAL A 177 -19.56 -4.25 11.49
CA VAL A 177 -18.30 -3.65 11.09
C VAL A 177 -17.77 -2.74 12.21
N VAL A 178 -16.46 -2.80 12.45
CA VAL A 178 -15.79 -2.01 13.49
C VAL A 178 -15.98 -0.50 13.22
N ASP A 179 -16.32 0.26 14.28
CA ASP A 179 -16.66 1.69 14.19
C ASP A 179 -15.74 2.61 15.04
N ASP A 180 -14.83 2.03 15.80
CA ASP A 180 -13.90 2.74 16.69
C ASP A 180 -12.44 2.71 16.21
N GLN A 181 -12.22 2.45 14.90
CA GLN A 181 -10.93 2.55 14.22
C GLN A 181 -11.05 3.54 13.07
N TRP A 182 -10.16 4.54 13.04
CA TRP A 182 -10.18 5.66 12.11
C TRP A 182 -8.96 5.67 11.21
N GLY A 183 -9.19 5.86 9.91
CA GLY A 183 -8.12 5.89 8.90
C GLY A 183 -8.56 6.60 7.63
N SER A 184 -7.68 6.56 6.64
CA SER A 184 -7.95 7.10 5.29
C SER A 184 -7.78 5.98 4.26
N PRO A 185 -8.85 5.57 3.56
CA PRO A 185 -8.75 4.59 2.48
C PRO A 185 -7.86 5.10 1.33
N THR A 186 -7.03 4.23 0.78
CA THR A 186 -6.15 4.54 -0.35
C THR A 186 -6.53 3.73 -1.58
N TYR A 187 -6.85 4.42 -2.66
CA TYR A 187 -7.09 3.80 -3.96
C TYR A 187 -5.75 3.53 -4.66
N GLY A 188 -5.40 2.26 -4.84
CA GLY A 188 -4.11 1.86 -5.37
C GLY A 188 -3.79 2.40 -6.77
N ILE A 189 -4.81 2.64 -7.62
CA ILE A 189 -4.63 3.26 -8.94
C ILE A 189 -4.22 4.74 -8.81
N ASP A 190 -4.78 5.49 -7.87
CA ASP A 190 -4.40 6.88 -7.64
C ASP A 190 -2.99 6.96 -7.03
N LEU A 191 -2.68 6.08 -6.07
CA LEU A 191 -1.32 5.95 -5.53
C LEU A 191 -0.30 5.66 -6.64
N ALA A 192 -0.54 4.64 -7.48
CA ALA A 192 0.37 4.28 -8.57
C ALA A 192 0.56 5.45 -9.56
N ARG A 193 -0.53 6.14 -9.92
CA ARG A 193 -0.46 7.34 -10.79
C ARG A 193 0.36 8.46 -10.16
N THR A 194 0.19 8.71 -8.87
CA THR A 194 0.96 9.73 -8.12
C THR A 194 2.45 9.39 -8.12
N ILE A 195 2.80 8.14 -7.84
CA ILE A 195 4.22 7.72 -7.85
C ILE A 195 4.83 7.87 -9.25
N LEU A 196 4.15 7.45 -10.31
CA LEU A 196 4.65 7.63 -11.67
C LEU A 196 4.79 9.12 -12.04
N ARG A 197 3.86 9.97 -11.61
CA ARG A 197 3.96 11.42 -11.79
C ARG A 197 5.16 12.02 -11.05
N LEU A 198 5.45 11.55 -9.84
CA LEU A 198 6.62 11.97 -9.07
C LEU A 198 7.93 11.50 -9.72
N ILE A 199 7.94 10.31 -10.33
CA ILE A 199 9.07 9.82 -11.12
C ILE A 199 9.26 10.70 -12.37
N SER A 200 8.21 10.93 -13.16
CA SER A 200 8.29 11.69 -14.42
C SER A 200 8.74 13.14 -14.20
N THR A 201 8.38 13.73 -13.06
CA THR A 201 8.80 15.09 -12.66
C THR A 201 10.10 15.12 -11.85
N ASN A 202 10.77 13.97 -11.66
CA ASN A 202 11.98 13.80 -10.85
C ASN A 202 11.85 14.29 -9.40
N LYS A 203 10.64 14.21 -8.83
CA LYS A 203 10.33 14.65 -7.45
C LYS A 203 10.25 13.51 -6.44
N ILE A 204 10.22 12.25 -6.87
CA ILE A 204 10.00 11.09 -6.00
C ILE A 204 11.03 10.95 -4.87
N TYR A 205 12.25 11.43 -5.08
CA TYR A 205 13.34 11.34 -4.12
C TYR A 205 13.62 12.69 -3.42
N THR A 206 12.70 13.65 -3.47
CA THR A 206 12.84 14.94 -2.77
C THR A 206 12.87 14.77 -1.26
N PHE A 207 12.08 13.83 -0.77
CA PHE A 207 12.01 13.45 0.65
C PHE A 207 12.24 11.95 0.81
N PRO A 208 12.94 11.51 1.88
CA PRO A 208 13.18 10.08 2.13
C PRO A 208 11.90 9.32 2.51
N ILE A 209 10.94 10.02 3.13
CA ILE A 209 9.63 9.47 3.52
C ILE A 209 8.52 10.38 3.01
N LEU A 210 7.53 9.77 2.39
CA LEU A 210 6.28 10.40 1.94
C LEU A 210 5.09 9.61 2.48
N HIS A 211 4.03 10.31 2.86
CA HIS A 211 2.75 9.71 3.17
C HIS A 211 1.79 9.86 1.98
N TYR A 212 1.05 8.79 1.67
CA TYR A 212 -0.03 8.84 0.69
C TYR A 212 -1.27 8.09 1.19
N ALA A 213 -2.35 8.80 1.32
CA ALA A 213 -3.72 8.28 1.43
C ALA A 213 -4.65 9.20 0.64
N ASN A 214 -5.79 8.71 0.17
CA ASN A 214 -6.79 9.61 -0.42
C ASN A 214 -7.33 10.56 0.66
N GLN A 215 -7.74 11.77 0.26
CA GLN A 215 -8.28 12.76 1.19
C GLN A 215 -9.55 12.28 1.87
N GLY A 216 -9.74 12.71 3.13
CA GLY A 216 -10.87 12.37 3.97
C GLY A 216 -10.56 11.23 4.93
N VAL A 217 -11.33 11.19 6.00
CA VAL A 217 -11.21 10.26 7.12
C VAL A 217 -12.53 9.52 7.28
N CYS A 218 -12.47 8.25 7.64
CA CYS A 218 -13.66 7.47 7.99
C CYS A 218 -13.32 6.32 8.95
N SER A 219 -14.34 5.78 9.63
CA SER A 219 -14.25 4.47 10.28
C SER A 219 -14.42 3.34 9.24
N TRP A 220 -14.10 2.09 9.62
CA TRP A 220 -14.40 0.94 8.77
C TRP A 220 -15.89 0.80 8.50
N LYS A 221 -16.76 1.13 9.48
CA LYS A 221 -18.20 1.15 9.31
C LYS A 221 -18.62 2.15 8.24
N GLU A 222 -18.18 3.41 8.33
CA GLU A 222 -18.50 4.44 7.35
C GLU A 222 -18.00 4.07 5.94
N PHE A 223 -16.82 3.45 5.85
CA PHE A 223 -16.32 2.95 4.58
C PHE A 223 -17.20 1.82 4.02
N ALA A 224 -17.66 0.87 4.87
CA ALA A 224 -18.56 -0.20 4.46
C ALA A 224 -19.93 0.35 4.02
N GLU A 225 -20.50 1.34 4.73
CA GLU A 225 -21.73 2.01 4.34
C GLU A 225 -21.62 2.68 2.95
N ALA A 226 -20.51 3.37 2.70
CA ALA A 226 -20.25 3.99 1.41
C ALA A 226 -20.16 2.96 0.28
N ILE A 227 -19.54 1.79 0.52
CA ILE A 227 -19.46 0.69 -0.45
C ILE A 227 -20.86 0.17 -0.76
N VAL A 228 -21.64 -0.19 0.27
CA VAL A 228 -23.00 -0.75 0.12
C VAL A 228 -23.93 0.23 -0.61
N ASN A 229 -23.88 1.51 -0.25
CA ASN A 229 -24.65 2.57 -0.91
C ASN A 229 -24.29 2.72 -2.39
N LYS A 230 -22.99 2.64 -2.77
CA LYS A 230 -22.55 2.72 -4.17
C LYS A 230 -22.94 1.48 -4.99
N LEU A 231 -23.14 0.36 -4.33
CA LEU A 231 -23.60 -0.89 -4.93
C LEU A 231 -25.13 -0.98 -5.00
N GLU A 232 -25.83 -0.06 -4.34
CA GLU A 232 -27.31 -0.05 -4.24
C GLU A 232 -27.87 -1.30 -3.55
N HIS A 233 -27.06 -1.93 -2.66
CA HIS A 233 -27.51 -3.04 -1.84
C HIS A 233 -28.33 -2.54 -0.63
N LYS A 234 -29.25 -3.38 -0.17
CA LYS A 234 -30.11 -3.10 0.99
C LYS A 234 -29.53 -3.58 2.32
N THR A 235 -28.27 -4.01 2.33
CA THR A 235 -27.59 -4.51 3.52
C THR A 235 -27.38 -3.41 4.52
N THR A 236 -27.80 -3.63 5.76
CA THR A 236 -27.57 -2.71 6.88
C THR A 236 -26.16 -2.90 7.45
N ILE A 237 -25.43 -1.83 7.70
CA ILE A 237 -24.12 -1.89 8.36
C ILE A 237 -24.30 -1.48 9.81
N GLN A 238 -24.05 -2.43 10.74
CA GLN A 238 -24.07 -2.19 12.18
C GLN A 238 -22.66 -1.90 12.70
N GLY A 239 -22.50 -0.77 13.39
CA GLY A 239 -21.24 -0.44 14.06
C GLY A 239 -21.06 -1.29 15.33
N ILE A 240 -19.87 -1.86 15.48
CA ILE A 240 -19.46 -2.58 16.69
C ILE A 240 -18.10 -2.07 17.16
N PRO A 241 -17.83 -2.10 18.47
CA PRO A 241 -16.49 -1.75 18.96
C PRO A 241 -15.48 -2.83 18.60
N THR A 242 -14.18 -2.46 18.53
CA THR A 242 -13.07 -3.40 18.26
C THR A 242 -13.10 -4.61 19.22
N SER A 243 -13.50 -4.40 20.49
CA SER A 243 -13.61 -5.49 21.48
C SER A 243 -14.64 -6.57 21.14
N ALA A 244 -15.64 -6.25 20.28
CA ALA A 244 -16.65 -7.21 19.81
C ALA A 244 -16.20 -7.94 18.52
N TYR A 245 -15.06 -7.56 17.93
CA TYR A 245 -14.48 -8.20 16.75
C TYR A 245 -13.05 -8.68 17.04
N PRO A 246 -12.87 -9.78 17.78
CA PRO A 246 -11.56 -10.26 18.17
C PRO A 246 -10.72 -10.65 16.94
N THR A 247 -9.52 -10.09 16.85
CA THR A 247 -8.52 -10.37 15.84
C THR A 247 -7.21 -10.76 16.49
N LEU A 248 -6.34 -11.47 15.79
CA LEU A 248 -5.03 -11.86 16.29
C LEU A 248 -4.13 -10.64 16.47
N ALA A 249 -4.05 -9.83 15.43
CA ALA A 249 -3.27 -8.61 15.46
C ALA A 249 -4.03 -7.48 16.15
N LYS A 250 -3.32 -6.70 16.96
CA LYS A 250 -3.81 -5.41 17.45
C LYS A 250 -3.85 -4.41 16.29
N ARG A 251 -4.93 -3.65 16.20
CA ARG A 251 -5.08 -2.60 15.18
C ARG A 251 -5.04 -1.22 15.83
N PRO A 252 -4.36 -0.25 15.20
CA PRO A 252 -4.37 1.13 15.70
C PRO A 252 -5.80 1.69 15.67
N LYS A 253 -6.17 2.42 16.73
CA LYS A 253 -7.46 3.12 16.77
C LYS A 253 -7.50 4.32 15.83
N TYR A 254 -6.35 4.93 15.60
CA TYR A 254 -6.17 6.11 14.77
C TYR A 254 -4.93 5.92 13.90
N SER A 255 -5.08 5.86 12.59
CA SER A 255 -3.97 5.63 11.68
C SER A 255 -3.93 6.60 10.48
N ILE A 256 -4.45 7.81 10.68
CA ILE A 256 -4.52 8.82 9.62
C ILE A 256 -3.13 9.37 9.36
N LEU A 257 -2.73 9.35 8.09
CA LEU A 257 -1.45 9.87 7.61
C LEU A 257 -1.61 11.31 7.12
N ASP A 258 -0.71 12.22 7.52
CA ASP A 258 -0.64 13.54 6.90
C ASP A 258 0.08 13.42 5.54
N ALA A 259 -0.64 13.68 4.47
CA ALA A 259 -0.11 13.68 3.10
C ALA A 259 0.34 15.08 2.63
N GLY A 260 0.50 16.02 3.54
CA GLY A 260 0.79 17.43 3.24
C GLY A 260 2.03 17.66 2.40
N ARG A 261 3.06 16.81 2.48
CA ARG A 261 4.25 16.90 1.61
C ARG A 261 3.89 16.67 0.14
N ILE A 262 3.11 15.66 -0.16
CA ILE A 262 2.69 15.39 -1.53
C ILE A 262 1.81 16.52 -2.05
N GLU A 263 0.86 17.00 -1.27
CA GLU A 263 -0.08 18.01 -1.70
C GLU A 263 0.56 19.40 -1.81
N LYS A 264 1.21 19.89 -0.74
CA LYS A 264 1.68 21.28 -0.63
C LYS A 264 3.06 21.45 -1.24
N GLU A 265 4.01 20.56 -0.92
CA GLU A 265 5.41 20.74 -1.32
C GLU A 265 5.68 20.15 -2.70
N LEU A 266 5.06 19.02 -3.05
CA LEU A 266 5.21 18.41 -4.37
C LEU A 266 4.11 18.84 -5.36
N GLN A 267 3.09 19.57 -4.90
CA GLN A 267 2.01 20.15 -5.72
C GLN A 267 1.23 19.08 -6.50
N ILE A 268 0.87 18.01 -5.81
CA ILE A 268 0.06 16.93 -6.37
C ILE A 268 -1.28 16.93 -5.65
N GLU A 269 -2.35 17.13 -6.39
CA GLU A 269 -3.72 17.01 -5.89
C GLU A 269 -4.04 15.53 -5.63
N ILE A 270 -4.51 15.23 -4.40
CA ILE A 270 -4.96 13.91 -4.00
C ILE A 270 -6.49 13.90 -3.99
N PRO A 271 -7.14 12.99 -4.76
CA PRO A 271 -8.60 12.89 -4.75
C PRO A 271 -9.15 12.43 -3.40
N THR A 272 -10.42 12.70 -3.12
CA THR A 272 -11.12 12.14 -1.96
C THR A 272 -11.29 10.62 -2.12
N TRP A 273 -11.30 9.88 -0.99
CA TRP A 273 -11.52 8.44 -1.04
C TRP A 273 -12.91 8.07 -1.60
N GLN A 274 -13.92 8.94 -1.41
CA GLN A 274 -15.29 8.74 -1.94
C GLN A 274 -15.32 8.79 -3.48
N GLU A 275 -14.60 9.74 -4.08
CA GLU A 275 -14.46 9.84 -5.54
C GLU A 275 -13.73 8.63 -6.10
N SER A 276 -12.68 8.21 -5.43
CA SER A 276 -11.86 7.08 -5.82
C SER A 276 -12.60 5.74 -5.63
N LEU A 277 -13.40 5.60 -4.57
CA LEU A 277 -14.29 4.46 -4.38
C LEU A 277 -15.33 4.35 -5.52
N LYS A 278 -15.90 5.47 -5.95
CA LYS A 278 -16.81 5.48 -7.11
C LYS A 278 -16.16 4.92 -8.37
N LYS A 279 -14.91 5.35 -8.67
CA LYS A 279 -14.13 4.85 -9.81
C LYS A 279 -13.85 3.35 -9.68
N CYS A 280 -13.45 2.90 -8.49
CA CYS A 280 -13.17 1.49 -8.21
C CYS A 280 -14.42 0.61 -8.48
N ILE A 281 -15.57 1.01 -7.94
CA ILE A 281 -16.82 0.26 -8.10
C ILE A 281 -17.29 0.27 -9.56
N GLN A 282 -17.10 1.36 -10.29
CA GLN A 282 -17.42 1.41 -11.74
C GLN A 282 -16.61 0.36 -12.52
N ILE A 283 -15.31 0.21 -12.23
CA ILE A 283 -14.48 -0.80 -12.88
C ILE A 283 -14.97 -2.21 -12.50
N LEU A 284 -15.21 -2.47 -11.21
CA LEU A 284 -15.68 -3.77 -10.73
C LEU A 284 -17.04 -4.17 -11.31
N LYS A 285 -17.94 -3.22 -11.56
CA LYS A 285 -19.22 -3.44 -12.27
C LYS A 285 -18.99 -3.74 -13.74
N SER A 286 -18.07 -3.04 -14.40
CA SER A 286 -17.81 -3.20 -15.85
C SER A 286 -17.09 -4.48 -16.23
N ASP A 287 -16.25 -5.02 -15.33
CA ASP A 287 -15.50 -6.27 -15.56
C ASP A 287 -16.21 -7.54 -15.04
N GLY A 288 -17.42 -7.37 -14.48
CA GLY A 288 -18.23 -8.47 -13.97
C GLY A 288 -17.73 -9.08 -12.65
N SER A 289 -16.88 -8.37 -11.91
CA SER A 289 -16.37 -8.81 -10.61
C SER A 289 -17.36 -8.57 -9.46
N LEU A 290 -18.44 -7.83 -9.71
CA LEU A 290 -19.52 -7.53 -8.75
C LEU A 290 -20.89 -7.99 -9.22
#